data_85d2ab562736aa20120d20f6e0196e25
#
_entry.id   85d2ab562736aa20120d20f6e0196e25
#
_cell.length_a   1.000
_cell.length_b   1.000
_cell.length_c   1.000
_cell.angle_alpha   90.00
_cell.angle_beta   90.00
_cell.angle_gamma   90.00
#
_symmetry.space_group_name_H-M   'P 1'
#
loop_
_entity.id
_entity.type
_entity.pdbx_description
1 polymer ?
#
loop_
_entity_poly.entity_id
_entity_poly.type
_entity_poly.pdbx_seq_one_letter_code
_entity_poly.pdbx_strand_id
1 'polypeptide(L)'
;MRFRQVHLDFHTSEHIEDIGKKFDKKQFQTALKTGHINSITLFSKCHHGWAYHPSKANEIHPHLDFDLLGAQIQAAHEIGVKTPIYLSAGLDEKMAHRHPEWLVRNLDESTTWAKDFTEPGYHKMCMSSPYLDYLVKQIEEVCKNYDADGIFLDIAGVQPCYCQNCIAEREELGLNPYDENDVLKHAETVYKRYAEKTRAAVDKYKPNLPLFHNGGHIRQGRRDLVNYNTHLELESLPTGGWGYDHFPFSARYCQGLGVDYLGMTGKFHGSWGEFGGFKHPNALRFEVALAAANGAKCSVGDQLSPSGEMDMVTYDLIGSAYSELEEKEEWLDNVESVADIAIISPEAYVGDLSTGQMTKV
;
A
#
# COMPACT_ATOMS: atom_id res chain seq x y z
N MET A 1 11.68 5.43 9.81
CA MET A 1 10.27 5.86 9.62
C MET A 1 9.97 7.12 10.41
N ARG A 2 8.90 7.84 10.09
CA ARG A 2 8.40 9.02 10.81
C ARG A 2 7.12 8.68 11.57
N PHE A 3 6.81 9.44 12.64
CA PHE A 3 5.67 9.14 13.51
C PHE A 3 4.30 9.52 12.94
N ARG A 4 4.23 10.58 12.15
CA ARG A 4 2.97 11.19 11.71
C ARG A 4 2.89 11.20 10.18
N GLN A 5 2.50 10.05 9.62
CA GLN A 5 2.36 9.87 8.18
C GLN A 5 0.90 10.09 7.73
N VAL A 6 0.74 10.58 6.52
CA VAL A 6 -0.51 10.50 5.75
C VAL A 6 -0.29 9.60 4.55
N HIS A 7 -1.21 8.68 4.29
CA HIS A 7 -1.32 7.98 3.02
C HIS A 7 -2.31 8.75 2.15
N LEU A 8 -1.79 9.54 1.19
CA LEU A 8 -2.61 10.40 0.33
C LEU A 8 -3.06 9.61 -0.89
N ASP A 9 -4.18 8.88 -0.72
CA ASP A 9 -4.76 8.03 -1.76
C ASP A 9 -5.19 8.83 -2.98
N PHE A 10 -4.84 8.37 -4.19
CA PHE A 10 -5.13 9.10 -5.42
C PHE A 10 -5.37 8.16 -6.59
N HIS A 11 -6.62 7.72 -6.74
CA HIS A 11 -7.05 6.84 -7.83
C HIS A 11 -8.01 7.59 -8.76
N THR A 12 -7.55 7.87 -9.97
CA THR A 12 -8.34 8.60 -10.96
C THR A 12 -8.46 7.82 -12.28
N SER A 13 -9.69 7.65 -12.73
CA SER A 13 -9.98 7.09 -14.04
C SER A 13 -9.61 8.09 -15.14
N GLU A 14 -9.25 7.58 -16.33
CA GLU A 14 -8.98 8.36 -17.54
C GLU A 14 -10.16 9.24 -18.00
N HIS A 15 -11.35 8.99 -17.47
CA HIS A 15 -12.55 9.78 -17.77
C HIS A 15 -12.71 11.03 -16.89
N ILE A 16 -11.89 11.16 -15.86
CA ILE A 16 -11.93 12.33 -14.97
C ILE A 16 -11.03 13.41 -15.55
N GLU A 17 -11.64 14.54 -15.89
CA GLU A 17 -10.95 15.72 -16.38
C GLU A 17 -10.32 16.53 -15.25
N ASP A 18 -9.47 17.50 -15.58
CA ASP A 18 -8.91 18.49 -14.65
C ASP A 18 -8.01 17.92 -13.54
N ILE A 19 -7.34 16.81 -13.81
CA ILE A 19 -6.43 16.18 -12.84
C ILE A 19 -5.30 17.16 -12.45
N GLY A 20 -5.19 17.40 -11.13
CA GLY A 20 -4.14 18.25 -10.58
C GLY A 20 -4.25 19.76 -10.86
N LYS A 21 -5.27 20.22 -11.62
CA LYS A 21 -5.37 21.63 -12.06
C LYS A 21 -5.46 22.66 -10.92
N LYS A 22 -5.89 22.24 -9.74
CA LYS A 22 -5.95 23.11 -8.56
C LYS A 22 -4.82 22.84 -7.57
N PHE A 23 -3.82 22.06 -7.95
CA PHE A 23 -2.66 21.89 -7.08
C PHE A 23 -1.99 23.24 -6.85
N ASP A 24 -1.93 23.65 -5.60
CA ASP A 24 -1.20 24.83 -5.15
C ASP A 24 -0.19 24.46 -4.06
N LYS A 25 1.08 24.75 -4.31
CA LYS A 25 2.18 24.42 -3.41
C LYS A 25 1.98 24.97 -2.00
N LYS A 26 1.49 26.22 -1.87
CA LYS A 26 1.31 26.85 -0.56
C LYS A 26 0.15 26.22 0.19
N GLN A 27 -0.95 25.94 -0.51
CA GLN A 27 -2.11 25.26 0.06
C GLN A 27 -1.73 23.85 0.52
N PHE A 28 -0.98 23.08 -0.29
CA PHE A 28 -0.45 21.78 0.05
C PHE A 28 0.44 21.84 1.31
N GLN A 29 1.43 22.74 1.35
CA GLN A 29 2.29 22.93 2.51
C GLN A 29 1.52 23.37 3.76
N THR A 30 0.47 24.19 3.59
CA THR A 30 -0.39 24.64 4.70
C THR A 30 -1.16 23.45 5.27
N ALA A 31 -1.75 22.61 4.42
CA ALA A 31 -2.44 21.39 4.85
C ALA A 31 -1.51 20.48 5.67
N LEU A 32 -0.29 20.21 5.17
CA LEU A 32 0.68 19.37 5.89
C LEU A 32 1.07 19.95 7.26
N LYS A 33 1.25 21.27 7.35
CA LYS A 33 1.56 21.94 8.62
C LYS A 33 0.38 21.88 9.58
N THR A 34 -0.83 22.17 9.11
CA THR A 34 -2.07 22.09 9.90
C THR A 34 -2.28 20.68 10.44
N GLY A 35 -2.02 19.66 9.62
CA GLY A 35 -2.11 18.25 10.01
C GLY A 35 -0.96 17.75 10.88
N HIS A 36 0.06 18.57 11.20
CA HIS A 36 1.28 18.15 11.91
C HIS A 36 2.00 16.99 11.22
N ILE A 37 1.96 16.94 9.87
CA ILE A 37 2.50 15.83 9.06
C ILE A 37 4.02 15.91 8.95
N ASN A 38 4.72 14.79 9.13
CA ASN A 38 6.16 14.70 8.90
C ASN A 38 6.56 13.61 7.86
N SER A 39 5.57 12.88 7.33
CA SER A 39 5.71 11.98 6.18
C SER A 39 4.39 11.92 5.40
N ILE A 40 4.45 11.86 4.06
CA ILE A 40 3.27 11.71 3.21
C ILE A 40 3.55 10.78 2.04
N THR A 41 2.76 9.71 1.89
CA THR A 41 2.85 8.81 0.74
C THR A 41 2.18 9.43 -0.47
N LEU A 42 2.93 9.57 -1.57
CA LEU A 42 2.51 10.23 -2.81
C LEU A 42 2.46 9.22 -3.97
N PHE A 43 1.54 9.42 -4.88
CA PHE A 43 1.24 8.45 -5.93
C PHE A 43 2.03 8.70 -7.22
N SER A 44 2.80 7.69 -7.65
CA SER A 44 3.36 7.62 -9.00
C SER A 44 2.38 6.98 -9.98
N LYS A 45 1.77 5.83 -9.60
CA LYS A 45 0.81 5.09 -10.42
C LYS A 45 -0.34 4.59 -9.57
N CYS A 46 -1.58 4.81 -10.01
CA CYS A 46 -2.80 4.36 -9.34
C CYS A 46 -3.29 2.99 -9.86
N HIS A 47 -4.40 2.49 -9.31
CA HIS A 47 -5.04 1.24 -9.74
C HIS A 47 -5.58 1.28 -11.18
N HIS A 48 -5.95 2.46 -11.69
CA HIS A 48 -6.33 2.63 -13.09
C HIS A 48 -5.14 2.48 -14.07
N GLY A 49 -3.89 2.47 -13.57
CA GLY A 49 -2.70 2.22 -14.37
C GLY A 49 -2.02 3.47 -14.94
N TRP A 50 -2.54 4.66 -14.66
CA TRP A 50 -1.99 5.92 -15.16
C TRP A 50 -0.93 6.49 -14.22
N ALA A 51 0.11 7.11 -14.81
CA ALA A 51 1.14 7.81 -14.05
C ALA A 51 0.75 9.27 -13.78
N TYR A 52 1.15 9.78 -12.62
CA TYR A 52 0.95 11.21 -12.26
C TYR A 52 2.21 12.06 -12.45
N HIS A 53 3.04 11.64 -13.39
CA HIS A 53 4.28 12.30 -13.80
C HIS A 53 4.63 11.94 -15.25
N PRO A 54 5.46 12.72 -15.94
CA PRO A 54 6.00 12.33 -17.23
C PRO A 54 6.78 11.01 -17.10
N SER A 55 6.42 10.02 -17.89
CA SER A 55 7.00 8.68 -17.82
C SER A 55 7.38 8.16 -19.21
N LYS A 56 8.46 7.36 -19.25
CA LYS A 56 8.86 6.57 -20.43
C LYS A 56 8.55 5.08 -20.26
N ALA A 57 8.38 4.66 -19.00
CA ALA A 57 8.04 3.28 -18.66
C ALA A 57 6.53 3.06 -18.59
N ASN A 58 5.74 4.15 -18.47
CA ASN A 58 4.29 4.17 -18.40
C ASN A 58 3.76 5.37 -19.18
N GLU A 59 2.46 5.58 -19.15
CA GLU A 59 1.75 6.73 -19.74
C GLU A 59 1.25 7.65 -18.63
N ILE A 60 1.48 8.95 -18.80
CA ILE A 60 0.89 9.97 -17.92
C ILE A 60 -0.63 9.98 -18.09
N HIS A 61 -1.36 10.31 -17.01
CA HIS A 61 -2.81 10.44 -17.04
C HIS A 61 -3.26 11.40 -18.16
N PRO A 62 -4.23 11.04 -19.02
CA PRO A 62 -4.58 11.82 -20.23
C PRO A 62 -5.02 13.26 -19.94
N HIS A 63 -5.49 13.55 -18.73
CA HIS A 63 -5.93 14.87 -18.30
C HIS A 63 -4.95 15.53 -17.29
N LEU A 64 -3.69 15.10 -17.26
CA LEU A 64 -2.62 15.71 -16.47
C LEU A 64 -1.51 16.19 -17.41
N ASP A 65 -1.20 17.47 -17.41
CA ASP A 65 -0.27 18.13 -18.33
C ASP A 65 1.06 18.58 -17.69
N PHE A 66 1.29 18.23 -16.41
CA PHE A 66 2.51 18.54 -15.68
C PHE A 66 2.95 17.41 -14.75
N ASP A 67 4.12 17.56 -14.14
CA ASP A 67 4.66 16.60 -13.15
C ASP A 67 4.05 16.87 -11.76
N LEU A 68 2.89 16.28 -11.49
CA LEU A 68 2.20 16.43 -10.19
C LEU A 68 3.01 15.76 -9.07
N LEU A 69 3.55 14.56 -9.31
CA LEU A 69 4.37 13.84 -8.32
C LEU A 69 5.60 14.66 -7.93
N GLY A 70 6.36 15.15 -8.90
CA GLY A 70 7.55 15.98 -8.65
C GLY A 70 7.23 17.27 -7.92
N ALA A 71 6.13 17.94 -8.28
CA ALA A 71 5.67 19.15 -7.62
C ALA A 71 5.28 18.89 -6.14
N GLN A 72 4.61 17.80 -5.84
CA GLN A 72 4.26 17.40 -4.48
C GLN A 72 5.50 17.02 -3.65
N ILE A 73 6.45 16.25 -4.21
CA ILE A 73 7.72 15.91 -3.54
C ILE A 73 8.49 17.17 -3.20
N GLN A 74 8.67 18.07 -4.16
CA GLN A 74 9.35 19.33 -3.91
C GLN A 74 8.68 20.15 -2.81
N ALA A 75 7.36 20.27 -2.86
CA ALA A 75 6.58 21.03 -1.87
C ALA A 75 6.73 20.47 -0.46
N ALA A 76 6.70 19.13 -0.31
CA ALA A 76 6.86 18.43 0.96
C ALA A 76 8.30 18.57 1.51
N HIS A 77 9.31 18.32 0.69
CA HIS A 77 10.72 18.39 1.09
C HIS A 77 11.14 19.79 1.54
N GLU A 78 10.63 20.85 0.90
CA GLU A 78 10.92 22.22 1.32
C GLU A 78 10.51 22.55 2.75
N ILE A 79 9.58 21.80 3.33
CA ILE A 79 9.13 21.93 4.73
C ILE A 79 9.54 20.74 5.62
N GLY A 80 10.47 19.88 5.13
CA GLY A 80 11.05 18.76 5.89
C GLY A 80 10.16 17.54 6.02
N VAL A 81 9.10 17.42 5.23
CA VAL A 81 8.19 16.27 5.18
C VAL A 81 8.74 15.22 4.23
N LYS A 82 8.82 13.95 4.70
CA LYS A 82 9.28 12.80 3.92
C LYS A 82 8.23 12.34 2.92
N THR A 83 8.69 11.80 1.78
CA THR A 83 7.82 11.41 0.66
C THR A 83 8.09 9.98 0.17
N PRO A 84 7.56 8.94 0.85
CA PRO A 84 7.43 7.63 0.23
C PRO A 84 6.58 7.71 -1.04
N ILE A 85 6.94 6.94 -2.07
CA ILE A 85 6.22 6.92 -3.34
C ILE A 85 5.45 5.61 -3.49
N TYR A 86 4.16 5.74 -3.74
CA TYR A 86 3.23 4.64 -3.99
C TYR A 86 3.20 4.25 -5.47
N LEU A 87 3.21 2.94 -5.72
CA LEU A 87 2.87 2.35 -7.01
C LEU A 87 1.87 1.20 -6.79
N SER A 88 0.75 1.23 -7.50
CA SER A 88 -0.13 0.07 -7.58
C SER A 88 0.61 -1.08 -8.27
N ALA A 89 1.00 -2.09 -7.49
CA ALA A 89 1.76 -3.23 -8.03
C ALA A 89 0.83 -4.31 -8.57
N GLY A 90 -0.18 -4.70 -7.80
CA GLY A 90 -1.06 -5.82 -8.16
C GLY A 90 -2.23 -5.46 -9.08
N LEU A 91 -2.52 -4.16 -9.26
CA LEU A 91 -3.62 -3.68 -10.10
C LEU A 91 -3.12 -2.69 -11.15
N ASP A 92 -3.65 -2.82 -12.35
CA ASP A 92 -3.41 -1.91 -13.47
C ASP A 92 -4.54 -2.07 -14.49
N GLU A 93 -5.63 -1.34 -14.29
CA GLU A 93 -6.84 -1.54 -15.09
C GLU A 93 -6.61 -1.23 -16.58
N LYS A 94 -5.77 -0.24 -16.88
CA LYS A 94 -5.34 0.07 -18.24
C LYS A 94 -4.69 -1.15 -18.93
N MET A 95 -3.76 -1.82 -18.21
CA MET A 95 -3.09 -3.00 -18.75
C MET A 95 -3.97 -4.23 -18.72
N ALA A 96 -4.91 -4.33 -17.77
CA ALA A 96 -5.91 -5.39 -17.72
C ALA A 96 -6.79 -5.42 -18.99
N HIS A 97 -7.23 -4.25 -19.45
CA HIS A 97 -7.98 -4.12 -20.71
C HIS A 97 -7.15 -4.36 -21.97
N ARG A 98 -5.88 -3.97 -21.95
CA ARG A 98 -4.97 -4.16 -23.09
C ARG A 98 -4.42 -5.57 -23.21
N HIS A 99 -4.25 -6.24 -22.07
CA HIS A 99 -3.63 -7.54 -21.94
C HIS A 99 -4.42 -8.46 -20.98
N PRO A 100 -5.66 -8.84 -21.35
CA PRO A 100 -6.47 -9.71 -20.50
C PRO A 100 -5.84 -11.10 -20.24
N GLU A 101 -4.87 -11.51 -21.06
CA GLU A 101 -4.05 -12.70 -20.89
C GLU A 101 -3.01 -12.58 -19.75
N TRP A 102 -2.79 -11.37 -19.21
CA TRP A 102 -1.89 -11.13 -18.06
C TRP A 102 -2.61 -11.15 -16.71
N LEU A 103 -3.91 -11.38 -16.71
CA LEU A 103 -4.70 -11.37 -15.48
C LEU A 103 -4.50 -12.64 -14.65
N VAL A 104 -4.63 -12.48 -13.34
CA VAL A 104 -4.85 -13.61 -12.44
C VAL A 104 -6.18 -14.27 -12.81
N ARG A 105 -6.17 -15.60 -12.94
CA ARG A 105 -7.35 -16.42 -13.21
C ARG A 105 -7.61 -17.40 -12.08
N ASN A 106 -8.87 -17.52 -11.70
CA ASN A 106 -9.36 -18.62 -10.89
C ASN A 106 -9.45 -19.91 -11.72
N LEU A 107 -9.70 -21.05 -11.07
CA LEU A 107 -9.84 -22.32 -11.74
C LEU A 107 -11.00 -22.35 -12.76
N ASP A 108 -12.05 -21.59 -12.53
CA ASP A 108 -13.21 -21.42 -13.42
C ASP A 108 -12.99 -20.34 -14.49
N GLU A 109 -11.75 -19.90 -14.68
CA GLU A 109 -11.35 -18.83 -15.61
C GLU A 109 -11.86 -17.43 -15.28
N SER A 110 -12.65 -17.25 -14.22
CA SER A 110 -13.03 -15.92 -13.74
C SER A 110 -11.81 -15.13 -13.24
N THR A 111 -11.93 -13.81 -13.21
CA THR A 111 -10.89 -12.94 -12.65
C THR A 111 -11.10 -12.72 -11.15
N THR A 112 -10.06 -12.27 -10.45
CA THR A 112 -10.13 -11.94 -9.03
C THR A 112 -10.54 -10.49 -8.82
N TRP A 113 -11.29 -10.23 -7.76
CA TRP A 113 -11.95 -9.00 -7.37
C TRP A 113 -13.21 -8.72 -8.21
N ALA A 114 -13.09 -8.08 -9.38
CA ALA A 114 -14.17 -8.11 -10.35
C ALA A 114 -14.15 -9.47 -11.05
N LYS A 115 -15.31 -10.10 -11.21
CA LYS A 115 -15.44 -11.43 -11.81
C LYS A 115 -15.09 -11.44 -13.30
N ASP A 116 -15.45 -10.38 -13.96
CA ASP A 116 -15.18 -10.13 -15.39
C ASP A 116 -15.29 -8.63 -15.69
N PHE A 117 -15.02 -8.22 -16.93
CA PHE A 117 -15.06 -6.81 -17.35
C PHE A 117 -16.47 -6.19 -17.44
N THR A 118 -17.51 -6.92 -17.12
CA THR A 118 -18.89 -6.40 -17.06
C THR A 118 -19.27 -5.94 -15.64
N GLU A 119 -18.50 -6.35 -14.63
CA GLU A 119 -18.67 -5.91 -13.25
C GLU A 119 -17.75 -4.72 -12.93
N PRO A 120 -18.22 -3.70 -12.20
CA PRO A 120 -17.36 -2.62 -11.76
C PRO A 120 -16.34 -3.14 -10.74
N GLY A 121 -15.08 -2.70 -10.89
CA GLY A 121 -13.98 -3.07 -10.00
C GLY A 121 -12.66 -3.12 -10.72
N TYR A 122 -11.66 -3.63 -10.04
CA TYR A 122 -10.30 -3.79 -10.56
C TYR A 122 -9.97 -5.26 -10.78
N HIS A 123 -8.99 -5.52 -11.66
CA HIS A 123 -8.52 -6.86 -11.99
C HIS A 123 -7.07 -7.05 -11.55
N LYS A 124 -6.77 -8.17 -10.89
CA LYS A 124 -5.39 -8.48 -10.47
C LYS A 124 -4.52 -8.91 -11.64
N MET A 125 -3.32 -8.32 -11.69
CA MET A 125 -2.28 -8.67 -12.66
C MET A 125 -1.44 -9.85 -12.17
N CYS A 126 -1.16 -10.79 -13.07
CA CYS A 126 -0.34 -11.96 -12.76
C CYS A 126 1.16 -11.64 -12.84
N MET A 127 1.91 -11.90 -11.77
CA MET A 127 3.36 -11.66 -11.72
C MET A 127 4.21 -12.72 -12.45
N SER A 128 3.60 -13.79 -13.00
CA SER A 128 4.25 -14.70 -13.97
C SER A 128 4.09 -14.24 -15.42
N SER A 129 3.33 -13.17 -15.67
CA SER A 129 3.16 -12.59 -16.98
C SER A 129 4.23 -11.52 -17.27
N PRO A 130 4.35 -11.00 -18.50
CA PRO A 130 5.22 -9.87 -18.84
C PRO A 130 4.92 -8.60 -18.05
N TYR A 131 3.79 -8.51 -17.36
CA TYR A 131 3.45 -7.40 -16.49
C TYR A 131 4.49 -7.11 -15.42
N LEU A 132 5.13 -8.15 -14.84
CA LEU A 132 6.17 -7.95 -13.84
C LEU A 132 7.34 -7.10 -14.37
N ASP A 133 7.78 -7.35 -15.59
CA ASP A 133 8.88 -6.58 -16.18
C ASP A 133 8.44 -5.15 -16.54
N TYR A 134 7.17 -4.95 -16.89
CA TYR A 134 6.58 -3.62 -17.06
C TYR A 134 6.54 -2.83 -15.74
N LEU A 135 6.12 -3.46 -14.65
CA LEU A 135 6.11 -2.87 -13.31
C LEU A 135 7.54 -2.51 -12.84
N VAL A 136 8.50 -3.42 -13.02
CA VAL A 136 9.92 -3.22 -12.65
C VAL A 136 10.48 -1.97 -13.32
N LYS A 137 10.22 -1.75 -14.61
CA LYS A 137 10.67 -0.55 -15.35
C LYS A 137 10.11 0.74 -14.75
N GLN A 138 8.87 0.73 -14.27
CA GLN A 138 8.27 1.89 -13.62
C GLN A 138 8.92 2.18 -12.27
N ILE A 139 9.20 1.13 -11.46
CA ILE A 139 9.92 1.27 -10.19
C ILE A 139 11.33 1.85 -10.43
N GLU A 140 12.06 1.32 -11.42
CA GLU A 140 13.39 1.84 -11.80
C GLU A 140 13.32 3.31 -12.21
N GLU A 141 12.33 3.69 -13.01
CA GLU A 141 12.15 5.07 -13.47
C GLU A 141 11.90 6.03 -12.31
N VAL A 142 11.02 5.67 -11.40
CA VAL A 142 10.69 6.48 -10.20
C VAL A 142 11.93 6.62 -9.32
N CYS A 143 12.62 5.52 -9.00
CA CYS A 143 13.82 5.56 -8.16
C CYS A 143 14.96 6.36 -8.78
N LYS A 144 15.06 6.38 -10.11
CA LYS A 144 16.06 7.15 -10.86
C LYS A 144 15.76 8.65 -10.89
N ASN A 145 14.49 9.01 -11.10
CA ASN A 145 14.11 10.37 -11.45
C ASN A 145 13.65 11.22 -10.25
N TYR A 146 13.23 10.58 -9.16
CA TYR A 146 12.68 11.27 -7.99
C TYR A 146 13.49 11.04 -6.72
N ASP A 147 13.48 12.02 -5.84
CA ASP A 147 14.09 11.89 -4.52
C ASP A 147 13.10 11.26 -3.52
N ALA A 148 12.82 9.97 -3.74
CA ALA A 148 11.94 9.19 -2.89
C ALA A 148 12.57 8.92 -1.52
N ASP A 149 11.78 8.97 -0.46
CA ASP A 149 12.17 8.55 0.90
C ASP A 149 11.76 7.10 1.22
N GLY A 150 11.07 6.44 0.31
CA GLY A 150 10.64 5.05 0.37
C GLY A 150 9.81 4.67 -0.85
N ILE A 151 9.55 3.38 -1.00
CA ILE A 151 8.63 2.85 -2.04
C ILE A 151 7.56 2.00 -1.34
N PHE A 152 6.31 2.26 -1.69
CA PHE A 152 5.13 1.52 -1.26
C PHE A 152 4.53 0.80 -2.47
N LEU A 153 4.55 -0.53 -2.47
CA LEU A 153 4.00 -1.38 -3.54
C LEU A 153 2.70 -2.01 -3.06
N ASP A 154 1.60 -1.65 -3.70
CA ASP A 154 0.26 -2.01 -3.24
C ASP A 154 -0.32 -3.24 -3.95
N ILE A 155 -1.22 -3.93 -3.23
CA ILE A 155 -1.90 -5.16 -3.67
C ILE A 155 -0.88 -6.26 -4.05
N ALA A 156 0.11 -6.43 -3.17
CA ALA A 156 1.17 -7.42 -3.34
C ALA A 156 1.03 -8.57 -2.33
N GLY A 157 1.01 -9.80 -2.82
CA GLY A 157 0.91 -10.97 -1.96
C GLY A 157 1.07 -12.27 -2.74
N VAL A 158 1.14 -13.39 -2.01
CA VAL A 158 1.11 -14.73 -2.62
C VAL A 158 -0.27 -14.95 -3.23
N GLN A 159 -0.32 -15.17 -4.54
CA GLN A 159 -1.56 -15.26 -5.30
C GLN A 159 -1.60 -16.54 -6.15
N PRO A 160 -2.39 -17.56 -5.77
CA PRO A 160 -2.71 -18.68 -6.65
C PRO A 160 -3.30 -18.19 -7.97
N CYS A 161 -2.86 -18.77 -9.08
CA CYS A 161 -3.28 -18.34 -10.40
C CYS A 161 -3.31 -19.50 -11.40
N TYR A 162 -4.36 -19.55 -12.21
CA TYR A 162 -4.59 -20.53 -13.26
C TYR A 162 -4.53 -19.94 -14.68
N CYS A 163 -3.90 -18.75 -14.84
CA CYS A 163 -3.66 -18.21 -16.18
C CYS A 163 -2.65 -19.07 -16.96
N GLN A 164 -2.64 -18.92 -18.28
CA GLN A 164 -1.78 -19.72 -19.17
C GLN A 164 -0.30 -19.65 -18.82
N ASN A 165 0.21 -18.47 -18.40
CA ASN A 165 1.61 -18.30 -17.99
C ASN A 165 1.92 -19.18 -16.76
N CYS A 166 1.03 -19.19 -15.75
CA CYS A 166 1.22 -19.98 -14.54
C CYS A 166 1.06 -21.47 -14.77
N ILE A 167 0.16 -21.90 -15.65
CA ILE A 167 -0.01 -23.30 -16.05
C ILE A 167 1.26 -23.79 -16.74
N ALA A 168 1.73 -23.10 -17.78
CA ALA A 168 2.93 -23.45 -18.52
C ALA A 168 4.17 -23.50 -17.63
N GLU A 169 4.35 -22.51 -16.75
CA GLU A 169 5.50 -22.49 -15.82
C GLU A 169 5.47 -23.67 -14.83
N ARG A 170 4.28 -24.08 -14.32
CA ARG A 170 4.15 -25.27 -13.47
C ARG A 170 4.51 -26.55 -14.24
N GLU A 171 4.06 -26.69 -15.48
CA GLU A 171 4.40 -27.83 -16.34
C GLU A 171 5.92 -27.90 -16.58
N GLU A 172 6.58 -26.78 -16.88
CA GLU A 172 8.04 -26.71 -17.05
C GLU A 172 8.80 -27.10 -15.78
N LEU A 173 8.25 -26.79 -14.60
CA LEU A 173 8.81 -27.15 -13.30
C LEU A 173 8.47 -28.60 -12.87
N GLY A 174 7.71 -29.35 -13.67
CA GLY A 174 7.27 -30.70 -13.35
C GLY A 174 6.22 -30.77 -12.23
N LEU A 175 5.52 -29.67 -11.99
CA LEU A 175 4.39 -29.57 -11.04
C LEU A 175 3.08 -29.90 -11.75
N ASN A 176 2.10 -30.40 -10.99
CA ASN A 176 0.75 -30.56 -11.52
C ASN A 176 0.04 -29.19 -11.59
N PRO A 177 -0.38 -28.72 -12.80
CA PRO A 177 -0.96 -27.39 -12.96
C PRO A 177 -2.25 -27.14 -12.16
N TYR A 178 -2.94 -28.23 -11.74
CA TYR A 178 -4.25 -28.16 -11.10
C TYR A 178 -4.27 -28.74 -9.67
N ASP A 179 -3.16 -29.28 -9.17
CA ASP A 179 -3.06 -29.68 -7.77
C ASP A 179 -2.89 -28.46 -6.87
N GLU A 180 -3.74 -28.32 -5.86
CA GLU A 180 -3.78 -27.12 -4.99
C GLU A 180 -2.45 -26.86 -4.29
N ASN A 181 -1.72 -27.90 -3.85
CA ASN A 181 -0.44 -27.75 -3.19
C ASN A 181 0.64 -27.26 -4.17
N ASP A 182 0.66 -27.80 -5.39
CA ASP A 182 1.60 -27.40 -6.43
C ASP A 182 1.29 -25.97 -6.92
N VAL A 183 0.02 -25.58 -7.04
CA VAL A 183 -0.42 -24.22 -7.35
C VAL A 183 0.04 -23.26 -6.27
N LEU A 184 -0.12 -23.61 -5.00
CA LEU A 184 0.29 -22.77 -3.88
C LEU A 184 1.81 -22.64 -3.81
N LYS A 185 2.54 -23.73 -3.95
CA LYS A 185 4.01 -23.75 -4.02
C LYS A 185 4.55 -22.87 -5.16
N HIS A 186 3.91 -22.94 -6.32
CA HIS A 186 4.23 -22.07 -7.44
C HIS A 186 3.93 -20.60 -7.13
N ALA A 187 2.78 -20.29 -6.53
CA ALA A 187 2.42 -18.93 -6.13
C ALA A 187 3.44 -18.29 -5.17
N GLU A 188 3.99 -19.09 -4.23
CA GLU A 188 5.10 -18.69 -3.35
C GLU A 188 6.37 -18.34 -4.14
N THR A 189 6.69 -19.16 -5.14
CA THR A 189 7.85 -18.93 -6.01
C THR A 189 7.68 -17.64 -6.84
N VAL A 190 6.48 -17.40 -7.34
CA VAL A 190 6.14 -16.18 -8.10
C VAL A 190 6.25 -14.96 -7.21
N TYR A 191 5.72 -15.00 -5.98
CA TYR A 191 5.82 -13.88 -5.05
C TYR A 191 7.27 -13.58 -4.66
N LYS A 192 8.07 -14.61 -4.38
CA LYS A 192 9.51 -14.47 -4.11
C LYS A 192 10.21 -13.77 -5.28
N ARG A 193 10.00 -14.23 -6.50
CA ARG A 193 10.58 -13.62 -7.73
C ARG A 193 10.16 -12.15 -7.88
N TYR A 194 8.89 -11.84 -7.64
CA TYR A 194 8.38 -10.48 -7.63
C TYR A 194 9.12 -9.62 -6.59
N ALA A 195 9.21 -10.06 -5.35
CA ALA A 195 9.84 -9.33 -4.27
C ALA A 195 11.34 -9.09 -4.52
N GLU A 196 12.06 -10.10 -5.03
CA GLU A 196 13.48 -10.00 -5.39
C GLU A 196 13.71 -9.02 -6.56
N LYS A 197 12.88 -9.09 -7.62
CA LYS A 197 13.00 -8.17 -8.77
C LYS A 197 12.69 -6.73 -8.39
N THR A 198 11.66 -6.50 -7.59
CA THR A 198 11.29 -5.14 -7.16
C THR A 198 12.35 -4.55 -6.22
N ARG A 199 12.91 -5.35 -5.28
CA ARG A 199 14.04 -4.92 -4.45
C ARG A 199 15.26 -4.57 -5.29
N ALA A 200 15.63 -5.42 -6.25
CA ALA A 200 16.74 -5.16 -7.16
C ALA A 200 16.54 -3.88 -8.00
N ALA A 201 15.31 -3.62 -8.46
CA ALA A 201 14.97 -2.40 -9.19
C ALA A 201 15.19 -1.13 -8.34
N VAL A 202 14.79 -1.18 -7.07
CA VAL A 202 15.01 -0.07 -6.13
C VAL A 202 16.50 0.10 -5.85
N ASP A 203 17.22 -0.98 -5.50
CA ASP A 203 18.63 -0.94 -5.12
C ASP A 203 19.56 -0.50 -6.25
N LYS A 204 19.15 -0.69 -7.50
CA LYS A 204 19.89 -0.24 -8.68
C LYS A 204 20.16 1.28 -8.68
N TYR A 205 19.25 2.07 -8.12
CA TYR A 205 19.33 3.53 -8.10
C TYR A 205 19.38 4.12 -6.70
N LYS A 206 18.76 3.47 -5.73
CA LYS A 206 18.65 3.92 -4.33
C LYS A 206 18.89 2.74 -3.37
N PRO A 207 20.14 2.30 -3.18
CA PRO A 207 20.45 1.21 -2.26
C PRO A 207 19.93 1.49 -0.84
N ASN A 208 19.33 0.50 -0.21
CA ASN A 208 18.75 0.57 1.13
C ASN A 208 17.55 1.51 1.30
N LEU A 209 16.96 2.00 0.20
CA LEU A 209 15.73 2.77 0.30
C LEU A 209 14.62 1.92 0.95
N PRO A 210 13.85 2.47 1.91
CA PRO A 210 12.71 1.77 2.48
C PRO A 210 11.76 1.24 1.40
N LEU A 211 11.33 -0.01 1.56
CA LEU A 211 10.41 -0.70 0.66
C LEU A 211 9.38 -1.48 1.47
N PHE A 212 8.11 -1.30 1.15
CA PHE A 212 7.00 -2.03 1.73
C PHE A 212 6.09 -2.62 0.64
N HIS A 213 5.66 -3.87 0.85
CA HIS A 213 4.71 -4.58 0.00
C HIS A 213 3.40 -4.73 0.76
N ASN A 214 2.38 -3.96 0.38
CA ASN A 214 1.07 -4.00 1.02
C ASN A 214 0.21 -5.14 0.48
N GLY A 215 -0.23 -6.00 1.40
CA GLY A 215 -1.23 -7.04 1.16
C GLY A 215 -2.46 -6.90 2.06
N GLY A 216 -2.59 -5.75 2.73
CA GLY A 216 -3.68 -5.43 3.66
C GLY A 216 -3.48 -6.01 5.06
N HIS A 217 -2.95 -7.22 5.20
CA HIS A 217 -2.76 -7.91 6.47
C HIS A 217 -1.36 -8.53 6.57
N ILE A 218 -0.73 -8.39 7.74
CA ILE A 218 0.56 -9.04 8.03
C ILE A 218 0.29 -10.42 8.63
N ARG A 219 0.47 -11.46 7.81
CA ARG A 219 0.18 -12.83 8.20
C ARG A 219 1.12 -13.32 9.30
N GLN A 220 0.53 -13.79 10.38
CA GLN A 220 1.26 -14.39 11.48
C GLN A 220 1.89 -15.73 11.05
N GLY A 221 3.08 -16.03 11.60
CA GLY A 221 3.82 -17.23 11.21
C GLY A 221 4.57 -17.15 9.89
N ARG A 222 4.44 -16.04 9.14
CA ARG A 222 5.06 -15.85 7.83
C ARG A 222 6.20 -14.81 7.88
N ARG A 223 7.16 -15.05 8.77
CA ARG A 223 8.36 -14.20 8.89
C ARG A 223 9.17 -14.12 7.58
N ASP A 224 9.10 -15.13 6.75
CA ASP A 224 9.70 -15.15 5.41
C ASP A 224 9.17 -14.01 4.54
N LEU A 225 7.84 -13.76 4.56
CA LEU A 225 7.23 -12.65 3.82
C LEU A 225 7.59 -11.29 4.43
N VAL A 226 7.73 -11.20 5.75
CA VAL A 226 8.16 -9.98 6.44
C VAL A 226 9.56 -9.55 5.97
N ASN A 227 10.47 -10.51 5.74
CA ASN A 227 11.86 -10.24 5.35
C ASN A 227 12.00 -9.58 3.96
N TYR A 228 10.96 -9.53 3.14
CA TYR A 228 10.96 -8.77 1.88
C TYR A 228 10.70 -7.27 2.10
N ASN A 229 10.29 -6.88 3.31
CA ASN A 229 9.97 -5.51 3.70
C ASN A 229 11.09 -4.93 4.57
N THR A 230 11.31 -3.63 4.49
CA THR A 230 12.21 -2.92 5.41
C THR A 230 11.51 -2.45 6.68
N HIS A 231 10.20 -2.34 6.63
CA HIS A 231 9.29 -1.96 7.70
C HIS A 231 7.91 -2.52 7.37
N LEU A 232 6.98 -2.43 8.30
CA LEU A 232 5.61 -2.90 8.11
C LEU A 232 4.61 -1.76 8.28
N GLU A 233 3.59 -1.73 7.43
CA GLU A 233 2.44 -0.84 7.57
C GLU A 233 1.20 -1.68 7.84
N LEU A 234 0.69 -1.58 9.08
CA LEU A 234 -0.42 -2.40 9.56
C LEU A 234 -1.73 -1.69 9.23
N GLU A 235 -2.26 -1.94 8.03
CA GLU A 235 -3.55 -1.42 7.65
C GLU A 235 -4.63 -1.98 8.55
N SER A 236 -5.47 -1.10 9.09
CA SER A 236 -6.59 -1.45 9.95
C SER A 236 -7.68 -0.40 9.84
N LEU A 237 -8.85 -0.81 9.39
CA LEU A 237 -10.02 0.05 9.20
C LEU A 237 -11.11 -0.35 10.21
N PRO A 238 -10.98 0.01 11.51
CA PRO A 238 -11.82 -0.54 12.56
C PRO A 238 -13.31 -0.23 12.35
N THR A 239 -13.63 0.97 11.89
CA THR A 239 -15.01 1.38 11.57
C THR A 239 -15.50 0.84 10.23
N GLY A 240 -14.62 0.31 9.40
CA GLY A 240 -14.89 -0.35 8.11
C GLY A 240 -15.19 -1.85 8.23
N GLY A 241 -15.47 -2.35 9.43
CA GLY A 241 -15.80 -3.75 9.66
C GLY A 241 -14.63 -4.64 10.10
N TRP A 242 -13.41 -4.09 10.21
CA TRP A 242 -12.25 -4.86 10.68
C TRP A 242 -12.23 -5.01 12.22
N GLY A 243 -12.91 -4.11 12.96
CA GLY A 243 -12.95 -4.10 14.42
C GLY A 243 -11.73 -3.45 15.06
N TYR A 244 -11.91 -2.99 16.29
CA TYR A 244 -10.85 -2.32 17.07
C TYR A 244 -9.82 -3.28 17.68
N ASP A 245 -10.04 -4.57 17.62
CA ASP A 245 -9.14 -5.65 18.04
C ASP A 245 -8.11 -6.04 16.97
N HIS A 246 -8.40 -5.77 15.68
CA HIS A 246 -7.51 -6.12 14.56
C HIS A 246 -6.12 -5.49 14.69
N PHE A 247 -6.04 -4.18 14.90
CA PHE A 247 -4.74 -3.51 14.98
C PHE A 247 -3.88 -3.96 16.17
N PRO A 248 -4.38 -3.97 17.43
CA PRO A 248 -3.59 -4.43 18.56
C PRO A 248 -3.08 -5.87 18.41
N PHE A 249 -3.90 -6.75 17.85
CA PHE A 249 -3.51 -8.13 17.59
C PHE A 249 -2.35 -8.24 16.59
N SER A 250 -2.44 -7.52 15.47
CA SER A 250 -1.37 -7.45 14.46
C SER A 250 -0.10 -6.79 15.02
N ALA A 251 -0.24 -5.70 15.78
CA ALA A 251 0.87 -5.01 16.41
C ALA A 251 1.64 -5.90 17.40
N ARG A 252 0.94 -6.70 18.21
CA ARG A 252 1.56 -7.64 19.15
C ARG A 252 2.43 -8.68 18.44
N TYR A 253 2.01 -9.16 17.28
CA TYR A 253 2.85 -10.02 16.46
C TYR A 253 4.09 -9.29 15.94
N CYS A 254 3.91 -8.07 15.41
CA CYS A 254 5.00 -7.29 14.82
C CYS A 254 6.07 -6.87 15.83
N GLN A 255 5.73 -6.65 17.09
CA GLN A 255 6.66 -6.30 18.16
C GLN A 255 7.81 -7.32 18.30
N GLY A 256 7.57 -8.60 18.01
CA GLY A 256 8.57 -9.67 18.07
C GLY A 256 9.44 -9.84 16.81
N LEU A 257 9.19 -9.07 15.75
CA LEU A 257 9.85 -9.28 14.46
C LEU A 257 11.17 -8.52 14.29
N GLY A 258 11.41 -7.49 15.11
CA GLY A 258 12.64 -6.69 15.07
C GLY A 258 12.71 -5.72 13.87
N VAL A 259 11.57 -5.34 13.33
CA VAL A 259 11.44 -4.34 12.27
C VAL A 259 10.53 -3.21 12.74
N ASP A 260 10.78 -1.99 12.25
CA ASP A 260 9.88 -0.86 12.48
C ASP A 260 8.50 -1.13 11.87
N TYR A 261 7.45 -0.62 12.52
CA TYR A 261 6.09 -0.71 12.00
C TYR A 261 5.27 0.53 12.34
N LEU A 262 4.24 0.78 11.53
CA LEU A 262 3.23 1.79 11.80
C LEU A 262 1.83 1.18 11.75
N GLY A 263 0.89 1.82 12.46
CA GLY A 263 -0.54 1.54 12.31
C GLY A 263 -1.14 2.49 11.28
N MET A 264 -1.83 1.95 10.30
CA MET A 264 -2.52 2.72 9.27
C MET A 264 -4.02 2.65 9.52
N THR A 265 -4.65 3.81 9.69
CA THR A 265 -6.10 3.98 9.72
C THR A 265 -6.53 4.99 8.66
N GLY A 266 -7.83 5.31 8.55
CA GLY A 266 -8.34 6.30 7.60
C GLY A 266 -9.10 7.43 8.30
N LYS A 267 -9.18 8.59 7.66
CA LYS A 267 -10.06 9.70 8.08
C LYS A 267 -11.56 9.40 7.86
N PHE A 268 -11.85 8.41 7.03
CA PHE A 268 -13.17 7.92 6.62
C PHE A 268 -13.70 6.80 7.53
N HIS A 269 -14.98 6.45 7.41
CA HIS A 269 -15.64 5.41 8.22
C HIS A 269 -15.50 4.01 7.63
N GLY A 270 -15.87 3.83 6.38
CA GLY A 270 -16.02 2.52 5.76
C GLY A 270 -14.75 2.01 5.10
N SER A 271 -14.36 2.60 3.98
CA SER A 271 -13.26 2.12 3.15
C SER A 271 -12.61 3.26 2.36
N TRP A 272 -11.51 2.96 1.68
CA TRP A 272 -10.77 3.88 0.81
C TRP A 272 -11.62 4.54 -0.28
N GLY A 273 -12.70 3.90 -0.73
CA GLY A 273 -13.66 4.47 -1.69
C GLY A 273 -14.65 5.50 -1.12
N GLU A 274 -14.64 5.71 0.20
CA GLU A 274 -15.58 6.64 0.85
C GLU A 274 -15.02 8.08 0.82
N PHE A 275 -15.20 8.76 -0.32
CA PHE A 275 -14.91 10.19 -0.42
C PHE A 275 -15.91 10.99 0.42
N GLY A 276 -15.42 12.01 1.13
CA GLY A 276 -16.24 12.90 1.93
C GLY A 276 -16.70 12.36 3.29
N GLY A 277 -16.38 11.10 3.64
CA GLY A 277 -16.60 10.56 4.97
C GLY A 277 -15.58 11.08 5.98
N PHE A 278 -16.03 11.45 7.19
CA PHE A 278 -15.17 11.90 8.28
C PHE A 278 -15.46 11.12 9.56
N LYS A 279 -14.43 10.57 10.16
CA LYS A 279 -14.52 10.04 11.52
C LYS A 279 -14.79 11.14 12.54
N HIS A 280 -15.45 10.77 13.61
CA HIS A 280 -15.50 11.65 14.77
C HIS A 280 -14.06 11.92 15.27
N PRO A 281 -13.69 13.17 15.62
CA PRO A 281 -12.31 13.50 16.03
C PRO A 281 -11.78 12.60 17.15
N ASN A 282 -12.59 12.26 18.13
CA ASN A 282 -12.18 11.37 19.22
C ASN A 282 -11.95 9.91 18.76
N ALA A 283 -12.60 9.45 17.70
CA ALA A 283 -12.31 8.13 17.13
C ALA A 283 -10.90 8.12 16.49
N LEU A 284 -10.57 9.13 15.69
CA LEU A 284 -9.25 9.25 15.09
C LEU A 284 -8.15 9.44 16.15
N ARG A 285 -8.39 10.28 17.17
CA ARG A 285 -7.47 10.46 18.31
C ARG A 285 -7.23 9.13 19.05
N PHE A 286 -8.30 8.35 19.28
CA PHE A 286 -8.18 7.04 19.89
C PHE A 286 -7.34 6.07 19.06
N GLU A 287 -7.56 6.00 17.74
CA GLU A 287 -6.84 5.10 16.84
C GLU A 287 -5.35 5.46 16.74
N VAL A 288 -5.02 6.75 16.66
CA VAL A 288 -3.64 7.26 16.70
C VAL A 288 -2.97 6.94 18.04
N ALA A 289 -3.66 7.19 19.15
CA ALA A 289 -3.16 6.86 20.49
C ALA A 289 -3.00 5.34 20.70
N LEU A 290 -3.89 4.53 20.12
CA LEU A 290 -3.79 3.07 20.16
C LEU A 290 -2.57 2.55 19.40
N ALA A 291 -2.26 3.16 18.25
CA ALA A 291 -1.04 2.85 17.51
C ALA A 291 0.20 3.15 18.36
N ALA A 292 0.30 4.35 18.91
CA ALA A 292 1.41 4.77 19.78
C ALA A 292 1.54 3.87 21.03
N ALA A 293 0.43 3.54 21.69
CA ALA A 293 0.41 2.67 22.88
C ALA A 293 0.88 1.23 22.59
N ASN A 294 0.87 0.80 21.33
CA ASN A 294 1.42 -0.48 20.89
C ASN A 294 2.83 -0.35 20.29
N GLY A 295 3.52 0.76 20.49
CA GLY A 295 4.89 0.99 20.00
C GLY A 295 4.97 1.25 18.49
N ALA A 296 3.84 1.51 17.84
CA ALA A 296 3.79 1.79 16.41
C ALA A 296 3.90 3.30 16.13
N LYS A 297 4.45 3.63 14.97
CA LYS A 297 4.24 4.93 14.34
C LYS A 297 2.84 4.96 13.70
N CYS A 298 2.39 6.09 13.14
CA CYS A 298 1.03 6.23 12.62
C CYS A 298 1.01 6.68 11.16
N SER A 299 0.03 6.18 10.43
CA SER A 299 -0.40 6.68 9.13
C SER A 299 -1.91 6.87 9.11
N VAL A 300 -2.38 8.02 8.65
CA VAL A 300 -3.81 8.29 8.43
C VAL A 300 -4.07 8.37 6.93
N GLY A 301 -5.00 7.54 6.47
CA GLY A 301 -5.43 7.57 5.07
C GLY A 301 -6.34 8.76 4.79
N ASP A 302 -6.01 9.49 3.72
CA ASP A 302 -6.80 10.55 3.11
C ASP A 302 -6.95 10.29 1.62
N GLN A 303 -7.98 10.85 1.00
CA GLN A 303 -8.18 10.81 -0.44
C GLN A 303 -8.01 12.22 -1.02
N LEU A 304 -7.01 12.38 -1.91
CA LEU A 304 -6.81 13.64 -2.63
C LEU A 304 -7.95 13.87 -3.65
N SER A 305 -8.49 15.08 -3.68
CA SER A 305 -9.40 15.47 -4.76
C SER A 305 -8.73 15.28 -6.12
N PRO A 306 -9.44 14.79 -7.15
CA PRO A 306 -8.88 14.68 -8.51
C PRO A 306 -8.27 15.99 -9.02
N SER A 307 -8.80 17.13 -8.60
CA SER A 307 -8.25 18.46 -8.94
C SER A 307 -6.88 18.76 -8.30
N GLY A 308 -6.41 17.94 -7.35
CA GLY A 308 -5.15 18.17 -6.64
C GLY A 308 -5.24 19.14 -5.45
N GLU A 309 -6.43 19.63 -5.12
CA GLU A 309 -6.68 20.49 -3.97
C GLU A 309 -6.81 19.69 -2.69
N MET A 310 -6.07 20.09 -1.64
CA MET A 310 -6.15 19.46 -0.33
C MET A 310 -7.42 19.90 0.41
N ASP A 311 -8.09 18.97 1.08
CA ASP A 311 -9.24 19.30 1.92
C ASP A 311 -8.78 19.73 3.31
N MET A 312 -8.82 21.04 3.59
CA MET A 312 -8.35 21.62 4.86
C MET A 312 -9.08 21.07 6.07
N VAL A 313 -10.37 20.71 5.95
CA VAL A 313 -11.15 20.12 7.06
C VAL A 313 -10.59 18.74 7.45
N THR A 314 -10.12 17.97 6.48
CA THR A 314 -9.41 16.71 6.73
C THR A 314 -8.13 16.96 7.53
N TYR A 315 -7.36 18.00 7.20
CA TYR A 315 -6.10 18.30 7.88
C TYR A 315 -6.28 18.93 9.26
N ASP A 316 -7.37 19.65 9.50
CA ASP A 316 -7.78 20.07 10.84
C ASP A 316 -8.13 18.83 11.71
N LEU A 317 -8.86 17.85 11.14
CA LEU A 317 -9.18 16.60 11.81
C LEU A 317 -7.92 15.79 12.17
N ILE A 318 -7.03 15.56 11.20
CA ILE A 318 -5.76 14.83 11.41
C ILE A 318 -4.88 15.59 12.43
N GLY A 319 -4.78 16.90 12.29
CA GLY A 319 -4.01 17.75 13.18
C GLY A 319 -4.45 17.66 14.65
N SER A 320 -5.77 17.49 14.90
CA SER A 320 -6.28 17.30 16.25
C SER A 320 -5.72 16.05 16.95
N ALA A 321 -5.39 15.00 16.19
CA ALA A 321 -4.79 13.77 16.72
C ALA A 321 -3.25 13.85 16.71
N TYR A 322 -2.67 14.36 15.63
CA TYR A 322 -1.23 14.35 15.46
C TYR A 322 -0.49 15.40 16.29
N SER A 323 -1.13 16.52 16.66
CA SER A 323 -0.54 17.45 17.63
C SER A 323 -0.30 16.79 18.99
N GLU A 324 -1.23 15.96 19.47
CA GLU A 324 -1.07 15.23 20.72
C GLU A 324 0.02 14.14 20.63
N LEU A 325 0.18 13.52 19.46
CA LEU A 325 1.24 12.54 19.22
C LEU A 325 2.61 13.23 19.17
N GLU A 326 2.70 14.38 18.50
CA GLU A 326 3.94 15.17 18.39
C GLU A 326 4.55 15.51 19.74
N GLU A 327 3.71 15.92 20.71
CA GLU A 327 4.13 16.20 22.08
C GLU A 327 4.72 15.00 22.83
N LYS A 328 4.48 13.79 22.33
CA LYS A 328 4.85 12.53 23.00
C LYS A 328 5.96 11.74 22.27
N GLU A 329 6.37 12.15 21.07
CA GLU A 329 7.30 11.38 20.24
C GLU A 329 8.61 11.01 20.95
N GLU A 330 9.15 11.91 21.78
CA GLU A 330 10.41 11.63 22.49
C GLU A 330 10.34 10.43 23.44
N TRP A 331 9.14 10.09 23.96
CA TRP A 331 8.92 8.93 24.84
C TRP A 331 8.47 7.68 24.09
N LEU A 332 8.14 7.80 22.80
CA LEU A 332 7.60 6.74 21.96
C LEU A 332 8.65 6.11 21.05
N ASP A 333 9.82 6.73 20.92
CA ASP A 333 10.89 6.19 20.07
C ASP A 333 11.71 5.15 20.83
N ASN A 334 12.13 4.09 20.11
CA ASN A 334 12.93 2.99 20.65
C ASN A 334 12.31 2.28 21.87
N VAL A 335 10.99 2.16 21.89
CA VAL A 335 10.29 1.44 22.95
C VAL A 335 10.34 -0.07 22.75
N GLU A 336 10.36 -0.81 23.85
CA GLU A 336 10.34 -2.28 23.86
C GLU A 336 9.04 -2.78 24.48
N SER A 337 8.52 -3.89 23.94
CA SER A 337 7.35 -4.55 24.53
C SER A 337 7.75 -5.35 25.75
N VAL A 338 7.04 -5.10 26.87
CA VAL A 338 7.14 -5.93 28.08
C VAL A 338 5.90 -6.84 28.11
N ALA A 339 6.10 -8.14 27.90
CA ALA A 339 5.01 -9.10 27.82
C ALA A 339 5.25 -10.29 28.79
N ASP A 340 4.25 -10.57 29.63
CA ASP A 340 4.27 -11.69 30.58
C ASP A 340 3.62 -12.97 30.00
N ILE A 341 2.81 -12.85 28.92
CA ILE A 341 2.04 -13.92 28.34
C ILE A 341 2.24 -13.92 26.82
N ALA A 342 2.40 -15.11 26.22
CA ALA A 342 2.42 -15.32 24.77
C ALA A 342 1.14 -16.07 24.35
N ILE A 343 0.57 -15.66 23.21
CA ILE A 343 -0.59 -16.32 22.58
C ILE A 343 -0.11 -16.91 21.25
N ILE A 344 -0.47 -18.19 21.00
CA ILE A 344 -0.26 -18.84 19.73
C ILE A 344 -1.50 -18.61 18.86
N SER A 345 -1.32 -17.97 17.72
CA SER A 345 -2.40 -17.73 16.77
C SER A 345 -2.70 -19.00 15.94
N PRO A 346 -3.98 -19.32 15.67
CA PRO A 346 -4.36 -20.34 14.71
C PRO A 346 -3.86 -20.06 13.29
N GLU A 347 -3.73 -18.80 12.90
CA GLU A 347 -3.22 -18.38 11.59
C GLU A 347 -1.80 -18.90 11.32
N ALA A 348 -0.94 -18.95 12.34
CA ALA A 348 0.41 -19.48 12.24
C ALA A 348 0.43 -20.99 11.92
N TYR A 349 -0.62 -21.73 12.33
CA TYR A 349 -0.72 -23.16 12.17
C TYR A 349 -1.30 -23.59 10.81
N VAL A 350 -2.28 -22.85 10.32
CA VAL A 350 -3.09 -23.28 9.17
C VAL A 350 -2.36 -23.08 7.83
N GLY A 351 -1.39 -22.17 7.76
CA GLY A 351 -0.62 -21.92 6.52
C GLY A 351 -1.47 -21.51 5.31
N ASP A 352 -2.76 -21.25 5.51
CA ASP A 352 -3.70 -20.95 4.45
C ASP A 352 -3.46 -19.54 3.92
N LEU A 353 -2.80 -19.48 2.80
CA LEU A 353 -2.47 -18.26 2.08
C LEU A 353 -3.60 -17.78 1.16
N SER A 354 -4.61 -18.64 0.94
CA SER A 354 -5.56 -18.46 -0.15
C SER A 354 -6.70 -17.51 0.19
N THR A 355 -7.08 -17.38 1.46
CA THR A 355 -8.39 -16.80 1.74
C THR A 355 -8.38 -15.32 2.03
N GLY A 356 -7.29 -14.73 2.51
CA GLY A 356 -7.32 -13.32 2.98
C GLY A 356 -8.42 -13.07 4.04
N GLN A 357 -9.15 -14.10 4.40
CA GLN A 357 -10.17 -14.01 5.44
C GLN A 357 -9.48 -13.97 6.79
N MET A 358 -9.65 -12.84 7.46
CA MET A 358 -9.38 -12.77 8.89
C MET A 358 -10.23 -13.85 9.57
N THR A 359 -9.60 -14.80 10.23
CA THR A 359 -10.30 -15.64 11.18
C THR A 359 -10.79 -14.70 12.27
N LYS A 360 -12.10 -14.44 12.32
CA LYS A 360 -12.70 -13.81 13.49
C LYS A 360 -12.43 -14.75 14.65
N VAL A 361 -11.62 -14.29 15.60
CA VAL A 361 -11.48 -14.92 16.90
C VAL A 361 -12.71 -14.60 17.73
#